data_58cf9fd863f238740fd73be29c4ecaab
#
_entry.id   58cf9fd863f238740fd73be29c4ecaab
#
_cell.length_a   1.000
_cell.length_b   1.000
_cell.length_c   1.000
_cell.angle_alpha   90.00
_cell.angle_beta   90.00
_cell.angle_gamma   90.00
#
_symmetry.space_group_name_H-M   'P 1'
#
loop_
_entity.id
_entity.type
_entity.pdbx_description
1 polymer ?
#
loop_
_entity_poly.entity_id
_entity_poly.type
_entity_poly.pdbx_seq_one_letter_code
_entity_poly.pdbx_strand_id
1 'polypeptide(L)'
;MFKTYMRLLGFVSPISKYAVPYFFYALLYALFNTLTYAMILPIMNTLFDDKNSYVFQPVYDFPMHGLSFSDIDASQMLSYVYTQLFGTNFTMSKMLLLLACGTIVMNLLSNFFRYMSAWTVENMRVRSLQRMRNDLFNKIMGMNAGYFSDQRKGDLMSRITQDVMVVQYCITNTLQVAFRDPLLIIGYVIYMLLVSWQLSLFAILFLPVVALIIGRIVKKLRHPALKGQERMGDMVSVLDESLSGIKVIKSYNATDYIRRKFSEFNAEFSRLMLSMARRQQLASPMSEFLGLTAVAVLIVFGGSLVMNGSLSAGGFVGFIAVFSQITRPVRSFIDQFANINQGIAAGERIFDVLDSEPEIQDKPDAKTLDGLHEKIEFRNVHFSYDGSREVIDGISFDIRRGETVALVGPSGGGKSTLSELIPRFYDTTGGDILIDGVSIRDYTQESLRAHMSIVAQDTVLFNDTIENNIAMGRRGATHEEIVAAAKIANAHDFIMEGPSGYDTNIGDRGAKLSGGQRQRLSIARAVLKNPEILILDEATSALDTESEKLVQDALNSLLQGRTSIVIAHRLSTIHNADKIIVIERGRIAEQGTHSELMAKNGIYAKLIEMQSFD
;
A
#
# COMPACT_ATOMS: atom_id res chain seq x y z
N MET A 1 18.20 -3.16 7.67
CA MET A 1 18.16 -3.86 6.38
C MET A 1 17.88 -5.36 6.50
N PHE A 2 18.78 -6.20 7.03
CA PHE A 2 18.53 -7.65 7.12
C PHE A 2 17.31 -8.01 7.99
N LYS A 3 17.15 -7.36 9.14
CA LYS A 3 16.00 -7.55 10.03
C LYS A 3 14.67 -7.18 9.34
N THR A 4 14.64 -6.05 8.64
CA THR A 4 13.46 -5.59 7.86
C THR A 4 13.12 -6.58 6.75
N TYR A 5 14.14 -7.05 6.03
CA TYR A 5 13.98 -8.05 4.99
C TYR A 5 13.38 -9.37 5.52
N MET A 6 13.87 -9.88 6.65
CA MET A 6 13.31 -11.10 7.27
C MET A 6 11.87 -10.92 7.75
N ARG A 7 11.52 -9.74 8.24
CA ARG A 7 10.13 -9.39 8.58
C ARG A 7 9.22 -9.34 7.35
N LEU A 8 9.70 -8.80 6.23
CA LEU A 8 8.95 -8.80 4.96
C LEU A 8 8.65 -10.22 4.49
N LEU A 9 9.59 -11.15 4.63
CA LEU A 9 9.37 -12.56 4.34
C LEU A 9 8.32 -13.20 5.27
N GLY A 10 8.10 -12.65 6.46
CA GLY A 10 7.05 -13.09 7.39
C GLY A 10 5.63 -12.99 6.79
N PHE A 11 5.37 -12.04 5.89
CA PHE A 11 4.07 -11.94 5.20
C PHE A 11 3.81 -13.11 4.25
N VAL A 12 4.86 -13.85 3.88
CA VAL A 12 4.78 -15.06 3.04
C VAL A 12 4.50 -16.33 3.85
N SER A 13 4.38 -16.23 5.17
CA SER A 13 4.28 -17.41 6.06
C SER A 13 3.11 -18.36 5.72
N PRO A 14 3.34 -19.70 5.68
CA PRO A 14 4.65 -20.35 5.79
C PRO A 14 5.42 -20.30 4.45
N ILE A 15 6.63 -19.75 4.49
CA ILE A 15 7.47 -19.57 3.30
C ILE A 15 7.79 -20.89 2.59
N SER A 16 7.91 -22.00 3.35
CA SER A 16 8.19 -23.34 2.84
C SER A 16 7.16 -23.82 1.82
N LYS A 17 5.89 -23.40 1.98
CA LYS A 17 4.81 -23.75 1.04
C LYS A 17 5.10 -23.27 -0.39
N TYR A 18 5.86 -22.21 -0.55
CA TYR A 18 6.20 -21.62 -1.85
C TYR A 18 7.66 -21.88 -2.23
N ALA A 19 8.58 -21.77 -1.28
CA ALA A 19 10.01 -21.89 -1.55
C ALA A 19 10.39 -23.32 -1.95
N VAL A 20 9.82 -24.36 -1.33
CA VAL A 20 10.12 -25.76 -1.65
C VAL A 20 9.65 -26.14 -3.07
N PRO A 21 8.38 -25.94 -3.46
CA PRO A 21 7.96 -26.22 -4.84
C PRO A 21 8.71 -25.35 -5.86
N TYR A 22 8.97 -24.08 -5.53
CA TYR A 22 9.71 -23.18 -6.40
C TYR A 22 11.14 -23.67 -6.64
N PHE A 23 11.85 -24.09 -5.58
CA PHE A 23 13.20 -24.66 -5.69
C PHE A 23 13.21 -25.88 -6.61
N PHE A 24 12.26 -26.80 -6.41
CA PHE A 24 12.15 -28.00 -7.23
C PHE A 24 11.88 -27.67 -8.71
N TYR A 25 10.94 -26.76 -8.99
CA TYR A 25 10.65 -26.35 -10.36
C TYR A 25 11.81 -25.56 -10.98
N ALA A 26 12.50 -24.71 -10.20
CA ALA A 26 13.67 -23.98 -10.65
C ALA A 26 14.86 -24.91 -10.97
N LEU A 27 15.06 -25.96 -10.17
CA LEU A 27 16.08 -26.97 -10.40
C LEU A 27 15.81 -27.74 -11.70
N LEU A 28 14.58 -28.22 -11.89
CA LEU A 28 14.20 -28.95 -13.11
C LEU A 28 14.25 -28.02 -14.33
N TYR A 29 13.81 -26.77 -14.19
CA TYR A 29 13.96 -25.77 -15.23
C TYR A 29 15.43 -25.57 -15.63
N ALA A 30 16.32 -25.37 -14.65
CA ALA A 30 17.74 -25.18 -14.91
C ALA A 30 18.38 -26.41 -15.57
N LEU A 31 18.02 -27.61 -15.10
CA LEU A 31 18.48 -28.88 -15.66
C LEU A 31 18.07 -29.03 -17.14
N PHE A 32 16.77 -28.98 -17.41
CA PHE A 32 16.27 -29.17 -18.77
C PHE A 32 16.67 -28.04 -19.72
N ASN A 33 16.80 -26.81 -19.20
CA ASN A 33 17.31 -25.69 -19.98
C ASN A 33 18.79 -25.90 -20.38
N THR A 34 19.63 -26.30 -19.44
CA THR A 34 21.05 -26.62 -19.71
C THR A 34 21.16 -27.79 -20.70
N LEU A 35 20.38 -28.84 -20.52
CA LEU A 35 20.33 -29.99 -21.43
C LEU A 35 19.89 -29.60 -22.85
N THR A 36 18.93 -28.67 -22.98
CA THR A 36 18.49 -28.16 -24.29
C THR A 36 19.65 -27.56 -25.07
N TYR A 37 20.52 -26.77 -24.42
CA TYR A 37 21.71 -26.20 -25.06
C TYR A 37 22.83 -27.25 -25.23
N ALA A 38 22.95 -28.20 -24.30
CA ALA A 38 23.91 -29.30 -24.40
C ALA A 38 23.65 -30.19 -25.62
N MET A 39 22.38 -30.31 -26.06
CA MET A 39 22.03 -31.06 -27.29
C MET A 39 22.63 -30.50 -28.58
N ILE A 40 23.11 -29.24 -28.55
CA ILE A 40 23.80 -28.63 -29.69
C ILE A 40 25.08 -29.39 -30.01
N LEU A 41 25.79 -29.87 -29.00
CA LEU A 41 27.06 -30.60 -29.18
C LEU A 41 26.84 -31.89 -30.03
N PRO A 42 25.98 -32.84 -29.67
CA PRO A 42 25.76 -34.04 -30.48
C PRO A 42 25.16 -33.73 -31.85
N ILE A 43 24.31 -32.68 -31.97
CA ILE A 43 23.80 -32.26 -33.28
C ILE A 43 24.92 -31.80 -34.19
N MET A 44 25.82 -30.93 -33.69
CA MET A 44 26.94 -30.45 -34.48
C MET A 44 27.96 -31.53 -34.82
N ASN A 45 28.26 -32.44 -33.89
CA ASN A 45 29.11 -33.56 -34.15
C ASN A 45 28.50 -34.48 -35.24
N THR A 46 27.18 -34.72 -35.19
CA THR A 46 26.52 -35.51 -36.24
C THR A 46 26.55 -34.84 -37.61
N LEU A 47 26.56 -33.50 -37.68
CA LEU A 47 26.54 -32.76 -38.94
C LEU A 47 27.93 -32.58 -39.55
N PHE A 48 28.97 -32.34 -38.74
CA PHE A 48 30.26 -31.88 -39.18
C PHE A 48 31.40 -32.88 -38.97
N ASP A 49 31.20 -33.96 -38.17
CA ASP A 49 32.22 -34.98 -38.06
C ASP A 49 32.31 -35.82 -39.35
N ASP A 50 33.55 -36.11 -39.76
CA ASP A 50 33.78 -36.88 -40.97
C ASP A 50 33.11 -38.24 -40.89
N LYS A 51 32.50 -38.71 -42.00
CA LYS A 51 31.68 -39.94 -42.08
C LYS A 51 32.36 -41.20 -41.52
N ASN A 52 33.69 -41.15 -41.28
CA ASN A 52 34.47 -42.24 -40.73
C ASN A 52 34.76 -42.15 -39.21
N SER A 53 34.42 -41.04 -38.53
CA SER A 53 34.74 -40.84 -37.11
C SER A 53 33.60 -41.25 -36.17
N TYR A 54 32.34 -41.27 -36.64
CA TYR A 54 31.22 -41.69 -35.84
C TYR A 54 30.93 -43.21 -36.08
N VAL A 55 31.58 -44.06 -35.31
CA VAL A 55 31.30 -45.50 -35.31
C VAL A 55 30.07 -45.72 -34.43
N PHE A 56 28.87 -45.73 -35.06
CA PHE A 56 27.65 -46.14 -34.37
C PHE A 56 27.77 -47.63 -33.96
N GLN A 57 27.79 -47.89 -32.67
CA GLN A 57 27.69 -49.23 -32.12
C GLN A 57 26.28 -49.42 -31.56
N PRO A 58 25.51 -50.40 -32.09
CA PRO A 58 24.19 -50.69 -31.53
C PRO A 58 24.33 -51.14 -30.08
N VAL A 59 23.62 -50.49 -29.18
CA VAL A 59 23.58 -50.83 -27.75
C VAL A 59 22.22 -51.38 -27.43
N TYR A 60 22.17 -52.66 -27.00
CA TYR A 60 20.92 -53.34 -26.70
C TYR A 60 20.55 -53.29 -25.22
N ASP A 61 21.55 -53.30 -24.35
CA ASP A 61 21.35 -53.22 -22.91
C ASP A 61 21.42 -51.77 -22.44
N PHE A 62 20.61 -51.44 -21.42
CA PHE A 62 20.61 -50.09 -20.86
C PHE A 62 21.99 -49.79 -20.27
N PRO A 63 22.69 -48.74 -20.72
CA PRO A 63 24.09 -48.49 -20.38
C PRO A 63 24.29 -47.93 -18.95
N MET A 64 23.57 -48.45 -17.96
CA MET A 64 23.74 -48.16 -16.55
C MET A 64 24.07 -49.44 -15.78
N HIS A 65 25.34 -49.65 -15.52
CA HIS A 65 25.81 -50.69 -14.61
C HIS A 65 26.12 -50.06 -13.24
N GLY A 66 25.08 -49.92 -12.37
CA GLY A 66 25.23 -49.39 -11.02
C GLY A 66 24.73 -47.96 -10.84
N LEU A 67 24.72 -47.45 -9.56
CA LEU A 67 24.25 -46.12 -9.17
C LEU A 67 25.31 -45.03 -9.34
N SER A 68 26.38 -45.24 -10.08
CA SER A 68 27.46 -44.27 -10.27
C SER A 68 27.20 -43.38 -11.48
N PHE A 69 26.98 -42.09 -11.23
CA PHE A 69 26.79 -41.10 -12.28
C PHE A 69 28.06 -40.83 -13.13
N SER A 70 29.22 -41.32 -12.69
CA SER A 70 30.48 -41.20 -13.42
C SER A 70 30.58 -42.07 -14.67
N ASP A 71 29.75 -43.14 -14.77
CA ASP A 71 29.87 -44.15 -15.80
C ASP A 71 28.85 -43.96 -16.93
N ILE A 72 28.07 -42.87 -16.89
CA ILE A 72 27.09 -42.56 -17.94
C ILE A 72 27.80 -41.91 -19.12
N ASP A 73 28.08 -42.74 -20.17
CA ASP A 73 28.51 -42.22 -21.46
C ASP A 73 27.30 -41.75 -22.27
N ALA A 74 27.18 -40.41 -22.43
CA ALA A 74 26.08 -39.78 -23.16
C ALA A 74 25.96 -40.31 -24.61
N SER A 75 27.06 -40.74 -25.20
CA SER A 75 27.10 -41.31 -26.56
C SER A 75 26.48 -42.72 -26.59
N GLN A 76 26.75 -43.51 -25.58
CA GLN A 76 26.14 -44.87 -25.43
C GLN A 76 24.66 -44.77 -25.14
N MET A 77 24.23 -43.81 -24.30
CA MET A 77 22.81 -43.58 -24.03
C MET A 77 22.06 -43.14 -25.30
N LEU A 78 22.65 -42.28 -26.10
CA LEU A 78 22.10 -41.84 -27.37
C LEU A 78 22.02 -43.00 -28.37
N SER A 79 23.06 -43.83 -28.44
CA SER A 79 23.11 -45.03 -29.29
C SER A 79 22.07 -46.08 -28.85
N TYR A 80 21.85 -46.29 -27.54
CA TYR A 80 20.81 -47.13 -27.00
C TYR A 80 19.42 -46.66 -27.44
N VAL A 81 19.08 -45.39 -27.19
CA VAL A 81 17.77 -44.81 -27.58
C VAL A 81 17.55 -44.91 -29.10
N TYR A 82 18.60 -44.65 -29.89
CA TYR A 82 18.52 -44.82 -31.35
C TYR A 82 18.24 -46.28 -31.74
N THR A 83 18.97 -47.26 -31.15
CA THR A 83 18.82 -48.67 -31.43
C THR A 83 17.41 -49.18 -31.10
N GLN A 84 16.85 -48.74 -29.98
CA GLN A 84 15.48 -49.10 -29.56
C GLN A 84 14.40 -48.51 -30.48
N LEU A 85 14.60 -47.28 -31.01
CA LEU A 85 13.59 -46.63 -31.85
C LEU A 85 13.71 -46.94 -33.33
N PHE A 86 14.92 -47.10 -33.86
CA PHE A 86 15.17 -47.21 -35.31
C PHE A 86 15.90 -48.47 -35.74
N GLY A 87 16.27 -49.36 -34.77
CA GLY A 87 17.01 -50.57 -35.03
C GLY A 87 18.49 -50.34 -35.32
N THR A 88 19.13 -51.39 -35.94
CA THR A 88 20.60 -51.42 -36.15
C THR A 88 21.09 -50.63 -37.38
N ASN A 89 20.20 -50.26 -38.30
CA ASN A 89 20.55 -49.56 -39.52
C ASN A 89 20.73 -48.06 -39.25
N PHE A 90 21.98 -47.66 -39.02
CA PHE A 90 22.32 -46.26 -38.80
C PHE A 90 22.06 -45.39 -40.04
N THR A 91 21.32 -44.32 -39.86
CA THR A 91 21.10 -43.30 -40.87
C THR A 91 21.23 -41.93 -40.22
N MET A 92 22.11 -41.08 -40.74
CA MET A 92 22.37 -39.76 -40.22
C MET A 92 21.10 -38.89 -40.07
N SER A 93 20.18 -38.98 -41.04
CA SER A 93 18.90 -38.28 -41.00
C SER A 93 17.98 -38.73 -39.85
N LYS A 94 17.96 -40.03 -39.49
CA LYS A 94 17.22 -40.52 -38.34
C LYS A 94 17.83 -40.08 -37.00
N MET A 95 19.18 -40.04 -36.93
CA MET A 95 19.88 -39.52 -35.74
C MET A 95 19.59 -38.05 -35.53
N LEU A 96 19.65 -37.24 -36.58
CA LEU A 96 19.29 -35.81 -36.52
C LEU A 96 17.84 -35.62 -36.12
N LEU A 97 16.91 -36.45 -36.64
CA LEU A 97 15.50 -36.40 -36.23
C LEU A 97 15.36 -36.70 -34.73
N LEU A 98 16.03 -37.76 -34.23
CA LEU A 98 16.03 -38.12 -32.80
C LEU A 98 16.53 -36.96 -31.93
N LEU A 99 17.66 -36.33 -32.30
CA LEU A 99 18.23 -35.21 -31.57
C LEU A 99 17.35 -33.98 -31.63
N ALA A 100 16.72 -33.70 -32.78
CA ALA A 100 15.77 -32.60 -32.92
C ALA A 100 14.53 -32.82 -32.04
N CYS A 101 13.93 -34.02 -32.09
CA CYS A 101 12.82 -34.37 -31.20
C CYS A 101 13.22 -34.30 -29.73
N GLY A 102 14.39 -34.80 -29.36
CA GLY A 102 14.93 -34.68 -28.00
C GLY A 102 15.08 -33.22 -27.54
N THR A 103 15.61 -32.35 -28.41
CA THR A 103 15.72 -30.91 -28.11
C THR A 103 14.35 -30.25 -27.90
N ILE A 104 13.36 -30.62 -28.74
CA ILE A 104 11.98 -30.09 -28.59
C ILE A 104 11.38 -30.54 -27.25
N VAL A 105 11.54 -31.84 -26.89
CA VAL A 105 11.04 -32.38 -25.61
C VAL A 105 11.72 -31.70 -24.43
N MET A 106 13.06 -31.57 -24.43
CA MET A 106 13.79 -30.89 -23.36
C MET A 106 13.38 -29.44 -23.21
N ASN A 107 13.20 -28.73 -24.33
CA ASN A 107 12.75 -27.34 -24.32
C ASN A 107 11.29 -27.23 -23.82
N LEU A 108 10.42 -28.16 -24.19
CA LEU A 108 9.03 -28.20 -23.69
C LEU A 108 9.01 -28.41 -22.18
N LEU A 109 9.78 -29.39 -21.66
CA LEU A 109 9.90 -29.64 -20.22
C LEU A 109 10.48 -28.43 -19.50
N SER A 110 11.54 -27.80 -20.04
CA SER A 110 12.14 -26.59 -19.51
C SER A 110 11.08 -25.48 -19.36
N ASN A 111 10.33 -25.19 -20.44
CA ASN A 111 9.31 -24.14 -20.40
C ASN A 111 8.13 -24.50 -19.49
N PHE A 112 7.76 -25.78 -19.39
CA PHE A 112 6.75 -26.23 -18.44
C PHE A 112 7.16 -25.95 -16.99
N PHE A 113 8.37 -26.32 -16.59
CA PHE A 113 8.85 -26.07 -15.23
C PHE A 113 9.11 -24.57 -14.97
N ARG A 114 9.52 -23.83 -15.99
CA ARG A 114 9.58 -22.37 -15.93
C ARG A 114 8.20 -21.76 -15.62
N TYR A 115 7.16 -22.24 -16.29
CA TYR A 115 5.80 -21.80 -16.04
C TYR A 115 5.33 -22.16 -14.63
N MET A 116 5.58 -23.38 -14.17
CA MET A 116 5.21 -23.82 -12.81
C MET A 116 5.92 -22.99 -11.73
N SER A 117 7.20 -22.67 -11.92
CA SER A 117 7.94 -21.81 -11.01
C SER A 117 7.36 -20.38 -10.98
N ALA A 118 7.04 -19.82 -12.15
CA ALA A 118 6.44 -18.50 -12.26
C ALA A 118 5.04 -18.46 -11.60
N TRP A 119 4.22 -19.47 -11.81
CA TRP A 119 2.89 -19.60 -11.20
C TRP A 119 2.96 -19.69 -9.67
N THR A 120 3.93 -20.42 -9.13
CA THR A 120 4.16 -20.51 -7.68
C THR A 120 4.51 -19.15 -7.07
N VAL A 121 5.39 -18.40 -7.74
CA VAL A 121 5.78 -17.03 -7.30
C VAL A 121 4.60 -16.07 -7.37
N GLU A 122 3.78 -16.16 -8.42
CA GLU A 122 2.62 -15.28 -8.59
C GLU A 122 1.55 -15.52 -7.51
N ASN A 123 1.27 -16.78 -7.18
CA ASN A 123 0.38 -17.12 -6.07
C ASN A 123 0.90 -16.59 -4.72
N MET A 124 2.20 -16.70 -4.49
CA MET A 124 2.86 -16.14 -3.31
C MET A 124 2.69 -14.61 -3.27
N ARG A 125 2.95 -13.95 -4.39
CA ARG A 125 2.86 -12.50 -4.53
C ARG A 125 1.48 -11.97 -4.15
N VAL A 126 0.44 -12.50 -4.79
CA VAL A 126 -0.94 -12.03 -4.60
C VAL A 126 -1.39 -12.20 -3.14
N ARG A 127 -1.10 -13.35 -2.54
CA ARG A 127 -1.49 -13.63 -1.14
C ARG A 127 -0.73 -12.77 -0.13
N SER A 128 0.56 -12.53 -0.36
CA SER A 128 1.36 -11.65 0.52
C SER A 128 0.89 -10.20 0.43
N LEU A 129 0.54 -9.75 -0.77
CA LEU A 129 -0.01 -8.42 -1.02
C LEU A 129 -1.35 -8.22 -0.29
N GLN A 130 -2.25 -9.20 -0.39
CA GLN A 130 -3.53 -9.18 0.28
C GLN A 130 -3.36 -9.11 1.81
N ARG A 131 -2.52 -9.97 2.38
CA ARG A 131 -2.25 -9.98 3.83
C ARG A 131 -1.67 -8.64 4.28
N MET A 132 -0.66 -8.13 3.60
CA MET A 132 0.00 -6.87 3.96
C MET A 132 -0.97 -5.68 3.94
N ARG A 133 -1.84 -5.60 2.93
CA ARG A 133 -2.88 -4.56 2.86
C ARG A 133 -3.90 -4.68 3.98
N ASN A 134 -4.34 -5.90 4.28
CA ASN A 134 -5.29 -6.13 5.38
C ASN A 134 -4.67 -5.76 6.74
N ASP A 135 -3.42 -6.17 6.99
CA ASP A 135 -2.74 -5.88 8.25
C ASP A 135 -2.52 -4.37 8.42
N LEU A 136 -2.10 -3.67 7.34
CA LEU A 136 -1.98 -2.21 7.33
C LEU A 136 -3.33 -1.53 7.57
N PHE A 137 -4.37 -1.95 6.87
CA PHE A 137 -5.69 -1.36 7.01
C PHE A 137 -6.25 -1.57 8.42
N ASN A 138 -6.15 -2.79 8.97
CA ASN A 138 -6.58 -3.09 10.32
C ASN A 138 -5.80 -2.27 11.36
N LYS A 139 -4.48 -2.13 11.16
CA LYS A 139 -3.65 -1.31 12.05
C LYS A 139 -4.06 0.17 12.01
N ILE A 140 -4.28 0.71 10.81
CA ILE A 140 -4.71 2.09 10.62
C ILE A 140 -6.08 2.33 11.28
N MET A 141 -7.04 1.41 11.10
CA MET A 141 -8.37 1.53 11.73
C MET A 141 -8.33 1.45 13.26
N GLY A 142 -7.29 0.85 13.83
CA GLY A 142 -7.06 0.78 15.28
C GLY A 142 -6.32 2.00 15.86
N MET A 143 -5.94 3.00 15.05
CA MET A 143 -5.28 4.21 15.55
C MET A 143 -6.30 5.22 16.11
N ASN A 144 -5.86 6.04 17.07
CA ASN A 144 -6.65 7.15 17.62
C ASN A 144 -6.84 8.29 16.59
N ALA A 145 -7.86 9.10 16.78
CA ALA A 145 -8.23 10.19 15.85
C ALA A 145 -7.07 11.17 15.61
N GLY A 146 -6.29 11.50 16.62
CA GLY A 146 -5.14 12.42 16.53
C GLY A 146 -4.01 11.92 15.60
N TYR A 147 -3.98 10.64 15.27
CA TYR A 147 -3.02 10.09 14.30
C TYR A 147 -3.28 10.57 12.87
N PHE A 148 -4.50 10.98 12.54
CA PHE A 148 -4.95 11.32 11.17
C PHE A 148 -4.89 12.83 10.90
N SER A 149 -3.71 13.38 10.71
CA SER A 149 -3.57 14.72 10.11
C SER A 149 -3.71 14.64 8.57
N ASP A 150 -4.01 15.76 7.91
CA ASP A 150 -4.14 15.77 6.44
C ASP A 150 -2.84 15.36 5.73
N GLN A 151 -1.70 15.76 6.25
CA GLN A 151 -0.40 15.33 5.74
C GLN A 151 -0.18 13.82 5.91
N ARG A 152 -0.59 13.24 7.04
CA ARG A 152 -0.48 11.80 7.28
C ARG A 152 -1.45 10.97 6.44
N LYS A 153 -2.66 11.47 6.16
CA LYS A 153 -3.62 10.74 5.29
C LYS A 153 -3.02 10.44 3.92
N GLY A 154 -2.39 11.43 3.28
CA GLY A 154 -1.71 11.24 1.99
C GLY A 154 -0.56 10.24 2.07
N ASP A 155 0.26 10.30 3.12
CA ASP A 155 1.36 9.36 3.37
C ASP A 155 0.84 7.93 3.58
N LEU A 156 -0.20 7.73 4.40
CA LEU A 156 -0.82 6.41 4.63
C LEU A 156 -1.40 5.81 3.35
N MET A 157 -2.07 6.62 2.52
CA MET A 157 -2.56 6.18 1.21
C MET A 157 -1.42 5.74 0.30
N SER A 158 -0.31 6.49 0.27
CA SER A 158 0.90 6.12 -0.49
C SER A 158 1.51 4.81 0.00
N ARG A 159 1.58 4.60 1.32
CA ARG A 159 2.12 3.36 1.91
C ARG A 159 1.30 2.13 1.56
N ILE A 160 -0.04 2.21 1.61
CA ILE A 160 -0.93 1.08 1.26
C ILE A 160 -0.92 0.81 -0.25
N THR A 161 -0.79 1.82 -1.08
CA THR A 161 -0.90 1.67 -2.54
C THR A 161 0.47 1.46 -3.20
N GLN A 162 1.43 2.35 -2.98
CA GLN A 162 2.71 2.36 -3.68
C GLN A 162 3.78 1.52 -2.98
N ASP A 163 4.00 1.73 -1.66
CA ASP A 163 5.06 1.01 -0.96
C ASP A 163 4.80 -0.50 -0.92
N VAL A 164 3.55 -0.91 -0.73
CA VAL A 164 3.15 -2.33 -0.80
C VAL A 164 3.44 -2.92 -2.19
N MET A 165 3.28 -2.16 -3.28
CA MET A 165 3.65 -2.60 -4.64
C MET A 165 5.16 -2.74 -4.82
N VAL A 166 5.96 -1.87 -4.21
CA VAL A 166 7.43 -1.98 -4.26
C VAL A 166 7.92 -3.18 -3.44
N VAL A 167 7.35 -3.40 -2.27
CA VAL A 167 7.68 -4.56 -1.41
C VAL A 167 7.35 -5.89 -2.08
N GLN A 168 6.26 -5.99 -2.83
CA GLN A 168 5.93 -7.23 -3.53
C GLN A 168 7.04 -7.68 -4.48
N TYR A 169 7.68 -6.74 -5.21
CA TYR A 169 8.80 -7.06 -6.09
C TYR A 169 10.02 -7.55 -5.30
N CYS A 170 10.27 -6.99 -4.12
CA CYS A 170 11.31 -7.49 -3.22
C CYS A 170 11.08 -8.97 -2.86
N ILE A 171 9.87 -9.32 -2.46
CA ILE A 171 9.51 -10.68 -2.05
C ILE A 171 9.63 -11.66 -3.23
N THR A 172 9.10 -11.31 -4.40
CA THR A 172 9.12 -12.19 -5.58
C THR A 172 10.53 -12.39 -6.12
N ASN A 173 11.31 -11.32 -6.20
CA ASN A 173 12.66 -11.36 -6.72
C ASN A 173 13.63 -12.14 -5.83
N THR A 174 13.33 -12.22 -4.53
CA THR A 174 14.11 -13.01 -3.58
C THR A 174 14.25 -14.47 -4.01
N LEU A 175 13.16 -15.13 -4.38
CA LEU A 175 13.20 -16.53 -4.81
C LEU A 175 13.98 -16.70 -6.12
N GLN A 176 13.88 -15.73 -7.02
CA GLN A 176 14.62 -15.77 -8.29
C GLN A 176 16.14 -15.65 -8.05
N VAL A 177 16.54 -14.69 -7.23
CA VAL A 177 17.94 -14.46 -6.85
C VAL A 177 18.51 -15.61 -6.02
N ALA A 178 17.70 -16.17 -5.10
CA ALA A 178 18.16 -17.23 -4.21
C ALA A 178 18.29 -18.59 -4.91
N PHE A 179 17.43 -18.88 -5.89
CA PHE A 179 17.34 -20.23 -6.46
C PHE A 179 17.52 -20.26 -7.98
N ARG A 180 16.61 -19.61 -8.74
CA ARG A 180 16.57 -19.78 -10.20
C ARG A 180 17.84 -19.34 -10.90
N ASP A 181 18.29 -18.13 -10.65
CA ASP A 181 19.44 -17.53 -11.37
C ASP A 181 20.76 -18.23 -10.99
N PRO A 182 21.04 -18.53 -9.69
CA PRO A 182 22.21 -19.34 -9.34
C PRO A 182 22.22 -20.75 -9.94
N LEU A 183 21.08 -21.46 -9.92
CA LEU A 183 20.97 -22.80 -10.49
C LEU A 183 21.25 -22.81 -11.99
N LEU A 184 20.77 -21.82 -12.74
CA LEU A 184 21.07 -21.64 -14.16
C LEU A 184 22.55 -21.37 -14.38
N ILE A 185 23.14 -20.43 -13.61
CA ILE A 185 24.56 -20.08 -13.72
C ILE A 185 25.43 -21.31 -13.44
N ILE A 186 25.13 -22.06 -12.37
CA ILE A 186 25.85 -23.28 -12.00
C ILE A 186 25.73 -24.32 -13.14
N GLY A 187 24.53 -24.56 -13.67
CA GLY A 187 24.32 -25.48 -14.77
C GLY A 187 25.14 -25.13 -16.01
N TYR A 188 25.14 -23.85 -16.40
CA TYR A 188 25.91 -23.39 -17.54
C TYR A 188 27.42 -23.47 -17.30
N VAL A 189 27.90 -23.11 -16.10
CA VAL A 189 29.33 -23.21 -15.75
C VAL A 189 29.79 -24.64 -15.74
N ILE A 190 28.99 -25.58 -15.16
CA ILE A 190 29.31 -27.01 -15.19
C ILE A 190 29.45 -27.50 -16.65
N TYR A 191 28.45 -27.19 -17.50
CA TYR A 191 28.51 -27.56 -18.91
C TYR A 191 29.79 -26.99 -19.62
N MET A 192 30.09 -25.72 -19.43
CA MET A 192 31.27 -25.08 -20.02
C MET A 192 32.57 -25.74 -19.56
N LEU A 193 32.71 -26.06 -18.26
CA LEU A 193 33.89 -26.75 -17.70
C LEU A 193 34.05 -28.15 -18.28
N LEU A 194 32.95 -28.89 -18.47
CA LEU A 194 32.99 -30.22 -19.08
C LEU A 194 33.42 -30.19 -20.56
N VAL A 195 33.08 -29.12 -21.28
CA VAL A 195 33.44 -28.96 -22.69
C VAL A 195 34.90 -28.48 -22.84
N SER A 196 35.28 -27.45 -22.12
CA SER A 196 36.67 -26.94 -22.16
C SER A 196 36.96 -26.08 -20.93
N TRP A 197 37.90 -26.53 -20.08
CA TRP A 197 38.30 -25.79 -18.89
C TRP A 197 39.04 -24.48 -19.23
N GLN A 198 39.80 -24.48 -20.36
CA GLN A 198 40.57 -23.31 -20.81
C GLN A 198 39.64 -22.16 -21.22
N LEU A 199 38.61 -22.45 -22.02
CA LEU A 199 37.64 -21.47 -22.45
C LEU A 199 36.77 -21.00 -21.26
N SER A 200 36.46 -21.91 -20.33
CA SER A 200 35.69 -21.61 -19.13
C SER A 200 36.41 -20.65 -18.19
N LEU A 201 37.72 -20.80 -18.03
CA LEU A 201 38.51 -19.88 -17.23
C LEU A 201 38.45 -18.44 -17.79
N PHE A 202 38.54 -18.31 -19.12
CA PHE A 202 38.35 -17.01 -19.77
C PHE A 202 36.98 -16.45 -19.52
N ALA A 203 35.91 -17.26 -19.68
CA ALA A 203 34.52 -16.86 -19.46
C ALA A 203 34.31 -16.37 -18.02
N ILE A 204 34.80 -17.12 -17.01
CA ILE A 204 34.68 -16.78 -15.59
C ILE A 204 35.41 -15.48 -15.25
N LEU A 205 36.58 -15.21 -15.84
CA LEU A 205 37.31 -13.96 -15.65
C LEU A 205 36.65 -12.77 -16.36
N PHE A 206 35.97 -13.00 -17.48
CA PHE A 206 35.33 -11.97 -18.27
C PHE A 206 34.01 -11.47 -17.67
N LEU A 207 33.18 -12.37 -17.08
CA LEU A 207 31.89 -12.02 -16.50
C LEU A 207 31.94 -10.91 -15.43
N PRO A 208 32.86 -10.93 -14.45
CA PRO A 208 33.01 -9.83 -13.49
C PRO A 208 33.34 -8.48 -14.15
N VAL A 209 34.11 -8.46 -15.23
CA VAL A 209 34.45 -7.23 -15.96
C VAL A 209 33.17 -6.62 -16.56
N VAL A 210 32.34 -7.43 -17.19
CA VAL A 210 31.03 -7.01 -17.71
C VAL A 210 30.14 -6.48 -16.59
N ALA A 211 30.05 -7.21 -15.47
CA ALA A 211 29.28 -6.83 -14.32
C ALA A 211 29.73 -5.49 -13.72
N LEU A 212 31.05 -5.25 -13.63
CA LEU A 212 31.59 -3.98 -13.14
C LEU A 212 31.27 -2.80 -14.06
N ILE A 213 31.36 -2.97 -15.38
CA ILE A 213 31.04 -1.93 -16.35
C ILE A 213 29.58 -1.55 -16.28
N ILE A 214 28.67 -2.55 -16.32
CA ILE A 214 27.23 -2.35 -16.22
C ILE A 214 26.87 -1.74 -14.86
N GLY A 215 27.44 -2.24 -13.77
CA GLY A 215 27.22 -1.73 -12.41
C GLY A 215 27.57 -0.25 -12.27
N ARG A 216 28.64 0.23 -12.92
CA ARG A 216 28.98 1.67 -12.95
C ARG A 216 27.95 2.50 -13.69
N ILE A 217 27.38 1.99 -14.78
CA ILE A 217 26.31 2.67 -15.53
C ILE A 217 25.07 2.80 -14.64
N VAL A 218 24.63 1.71 -14.02
CA VAL A 218 23.45 1.68 -13.13
C VAL A 218 23.62 2.61 -11.93
N LYS A 219 24.80 2.62 -11.30
CA LYS A 219 25.06 3.50 -10.14
C LYS A 219 24.89 5.00 -10.47
N LYS A 220 25.19 5.41 -11.70
CA LYS A 220 25.03 6.81 -12.16
C LYS A 220 23.56 7.21 -12.39
N LEU A 221 22.60 6.28 -12.34
CA LEU A 221 21.16 6.56 -12.47
C LEU A 221 20.52 7.06 -11.17
N ARG A 222 21.13 6.77 -10.01
CA ARG A 222 20.53 7.04 -8.70
C ARG A 222 20.20 8.52 -8.46
N HIS A 223 21.15 9.42 -8.74
CA HIS A 223 20.99 10.84 -8.47
C HIS A 223 19.91 11.52 -9.35
N PRO A 224 19.87 11.32 -10.68
CA PRO A 224 18.78 11.82 -11.53
C PRO A 224 17.41 11.23 -11.15
N ALA A 225 17.37 9.97 -10.68
CA ALA A 225 16.14 9.32 -10.23
C ALA A 225 15.53 10.03 -9.02
N LEU A 226 16.35 10.33 -8.00
CA LEU A 226 15.88 11.04 -6.80
C LEU A 226 15.36 12.44 -7.14
N LYS A 227 16.11 13.22 -7.94
CA LYS A 227 15.65 14.54 -8.40
C LYS A 227 14.38 14.46 -9.26
N GLY A 228 14.27 13.44 -10.12
CA GLY A 228 13.06 13.21 -10.91
C GLY A 228 11.84 12.94 -10.04
N GLN A 229 12.01 12.16 -8.97
CA GLN A 229 10.92 11.88 -8.02
C GLN A 229 10.47 13.16 -7.26
N GLU A 230 11.42 14.00 -6.85
CA GLU A 230 11.14 15.29 -6.23
C GLU A 230 10.32 16.19 -7.18
N ARG A 231 10.77 16.34 -8.45
CA ARG A 231 10.05 17.15 -9.46
C ARG A 231 8.68 16.59 -9.84
N MET A 232 8.52 15.28 -9.80
CA MET A 232 7.19 14.65 -9.94
C MET A 232 6.26 15.02 -8.79
N GLY A 233 6.78 15.08 -7.56
CA GLY A 233 6.05 15.58 -6.39
C GLY A 233 5.58 17.01 -6.57
N ASP A 234 6.47 17.92 -7.02
CA ASP A 234 6.14 19.32 -7.31
C ASP A 234 5.02 19.45 -8.36
N MET A 235 5.09 18.64 -9.44
CA MET A 235 4.05 18.60 -10.47
C MET A 235 2.70 18.14 -9.93
N VAL A 236 2.69 17.09 -9.11
CA VAL A 236 1.45 16.58 -8.48
C VAL A 236 0.85 17.62 -7.55
N SER A 237 1.68 18.34 -6.78
CA SER A 237 1.22 19.43 -5.92
C SER A 237 0.58 20.56 -6.72
N VAL A 238 1.22 21.03 -7.80
CA VAL A 238 0.63 22.06 -8.68
C VAL A 238 -0.68 21.58 -9.31
N LEU A 239 -0.78 20.31 -9.68
CA LEU A 239 -2.00 19.73 -10.23
C LEU A 239 -3.13 19.71 -9.19
N ASP A 240 -2.85 19.27 -7.98
CA ASP A 240 -3.82 19.19 -6.87
C ASP A 240 -4.33 20.60 -6.49
N GLU A 241 -3.41 21.57 -6.30
CA GLU A 241 -3.76 22.98 -6.09
C GLU A 241 -4.64 23.53 -7.21
N SER A 242 -4.31 23.19 -8.47
CA SER A 242 -5.03 23.68 -9.65
C SER A 242 -6.44 23.13 -9.76
N LEU A 243 -6.59 21.83 -9.48
CA LEU A 243 -7.90 21.16 -9.53
C LEU A 243 -8.80 21.63 -8.38
N SER A 244 -8.25 21.74 -7.18
CA SER A 244 -8.97 22.22 -6.01
C SER A 244 -9.35 23.70 -6.14
N GLY A 245 -8.46 24.52 -6.71
CA GLY A 245 -8.63 25.96 -6.92
C GLY A 245 -9.18 26.35 -8.29
N ILE A 246 -9.74 25.44 -9.09
CA ILE A 246 -10.10 25.73 -10.50
C ILE A 246 -11.06 26.90 -10.68
N LYS A 247 -12.01 27.06 -9.76
CA LYS A 247 -12.95 28.20 -9.79
C LYS A 247 -12.22 29.53 -9.57
N VAL A 248 -11.25 29.56 -8.65
CA VAL A 248 -10.43 30.74 -8.37
C VAL A 248 -9.56 31.07 -9.58
N ILE A 249 -8.87 30.08 -10.17
CA ILE A 249 -8.04 30.24 -11.35
C ILE A 249 -8.87 30.84 -12.51
N LYS A 250 -10.10 30.37 -12.69
CA LYS A 250 -11.00 30.87 -13.75
C LYS A 250 -11.50 32.27 -13.45
N SER A 251 -11.92 32.55 -12.22
CA SER A 251 -12.44 33.89 -11.85
C SER A 251 -11.40 35.01 -11.96
N TYR A 252 -10.13 34.69 -11.71
CA TYR A 252 -9.02 35.65 -11.81
C TYR A 252 -8.25 35.60 -13.13
N ASN A 253 -8.73 34.82 -14.13
CA ASN A 253 -8.06 34.59 -15.42
C ASN A 253 -6.58 34.18 -15.29
N ALA A 254 -6.24 33.45 -14.22
CA ALA A 254 -4.87 33.04 -13.91
C ALA A 254 -4.41 31.76 -14.64
N THR A 255 -5.17 31.29 -15.65
CA THR A 255 -4.91 30.03 -16.37
C THR A 255 -3.50 29.98 -16.97
N ASP A 256 -3.03 31.08 -17.58
CA ASP A 256 -1.72 31.10 -18.25
C ASP A 256 -0.56 31.14 -17.24
N TYR A 257 -0.77 31.70 -16.06
CA TYR A 257 0.20 31.65 -14.98
C TYR A 257 0.40 30.20 -14.49
N ILE A 258 -0.69 29.50 -14.23
CA ILE A 258 -0.63 28.10 -13.77
C ILE A 258 -0.07 27.18 -14.86
N ARG A 259 -0.44 27.38 -16.14
CA ARG A 259 0.14 26.63 -17.26
C ARG A 259 1.66 26.78 -17.35
N ARG A 260 2.17 28.01 -17.18
CA ARG A 260 3.62 28.25 -17.18
C ARG A 260 4.30 27.53 -16.03
N LYS A 261 3.76 27.67 -14.79
CA LYS A 261 4.28 27.00 -13.60
C LYS A 261 4.37 25.49 -13.77
N PHE A 262 3.30 24.86 -14.24
CA PHE A 262 3.27 23.42 -14.53
C PHE A 262 4.27 23.04 -15.64
N SER A 263 4.33 23.82 -16.72
CA SER A 263 5.23 23.56 -17.87
C SER A 263 6.71 23.63 -17.46
N GLU A 264 7.10 24.51 -16.53
CA GLU A 264 8.47 24.60 -16.02
C GLU A 264 8.87 23.33 -15.27
N PHE A 265 8.05 22.87 -14.31
CA PHE A 265 8.30 21.62 -13.58
C PHE A 265 8.31 20.40 -14.53
N ASN A 266 7.36 20.34 -15.47
CA ASN A 266 7.27 19.25 -16.46
C ASN A 266 8.49 19.22 -17.39
N ALA A 267 9.00 20.38 -17.82
CA ALA A 267 10.20 20.46 -18.64
C ALA A 267 11.46 20.03 -17.88
N GLU A 268 11.57 20.36 -16.58
CA GLU A 268 12.68 19.91 -15.75
C GLU A 268 12.61 18.41 -15.49
N PHE A 269 11.44 17.89 -15.12
CA PHE A 269 11.18 16.47 -14.97
C PHE A 269 11.54 15.70 -16.25
N SER A 270 11.06 16.18 -17.41
CA SER A 270 11.33 15.54 -18.70
C SER A 270 12.82 15.50 -19.02
N ARG A 271 13.58 16.56 -18.73
CA ARG A 271 15.05 16.58 -18.90
C ARG A 271 15.75 15.54 -18.02
N LEU A 272 15.31 15.41 -16.76
CA LEU A 272 15.86 14.40 -15.84
C LEU A 272 15.53 12.98 -16.32
N MET A 273 14.28 12.73 -16.72
CA MET A 273 13.85 11.43 -17.25
C MET A 273 14.57 11.08 -18.54
N LEU A 274 14.76 12.02 -19.46
CA LEU A 274 15.52 11.79 -20.68
C LEU A 274 16.98 11.47 -20.39
N SER A 275 17.60 12.16 -19.42
CA SER A 275 18.97 11.86 -18.98
C SER A 275 19.09 10.45 -18.38
N MET A 276 18.10 10.03 -17.59
CA MET A 276 18.03 8.67 -17.05
C MET A 276 17.87 7.64 -18.17
N ALA A 277 16.85 7.85 -19.04
CA ALA A 277 16.56 6.93 -20.13
C ALA A 277 17.75 6.72 -21.05
N ARG A 278 18.48 7.78 -21.44
CA ARG A 278 19.69 7.69 -22.27
C ARG A 278 20.76 6.82 -21.62
N ARG A 279 21.00 6.97 -20.31
CA ARG A 279 21.97 6.15 -19.58
C ARG A 279 21.52 4.71 -19.42
N GLN A 280 20.24 4.50 -19.12
CA GLN A 280 19.66 3.17 -18.96
C GLN A 280 19.69 2.39 -20.28
N GLN A 281 19.33 3.06 -21.40
CA GLN A 281 19.37 2.46 -22.73
C GLN A 281 20.79 2.14 -23.20
N LEU A 282 21.83 2.79 -22.67
CA LEU A 282 23.21 2.47 -22.97
C LEU A 282 23.63 1.10 -22.41
N ALA A 283 23.01 0.63 -21.34
CA ALA A 283 23.38 -0.63 -20.68
C ALA A 283 23.19 -1.85 -21.60
N SER A 284 22.13 -1.88 -22.44
CA SER A 284 21.84 -3.00 -23.35
C SER A 284 22.85 -3.09 -24.50
N PRO A 285 23.10 -2.03 -25.30
CA PRO A 285 24.13 -2.04 -26.37
C PRO A 285 25.54 -2.32 -25.82
N MET A 286 25.88 -1.77 -24.65
CA MET A 286 27.19 -2.06 -24.03
C MET A 286 27.33 -3.52 -23.63
N SER A 287 26.26 -4.11 -23.06
CA SER A 287 26.25 -5.55 -22.74
C SER A 287 26.38 -6.42 -23.99
N GLU A 288 25.68 -6.05 -25.06
CA GLU A 288 25.73 -6.75 -26.34
C GLU A 288 27.13 -6.62 -27.00
N PHE A 289 27.65 -5.41 -27.05
CA PHE A 289 29.01 -5.16 -27.56
C PHE A 289 30.08 -5.96 -26.80
N LEU A 290 30.02 -5.92 -25.45
CA LEU A 290 30.95 -6.71 -24.64
C LEU A 290 30.77 -8.21 -24.86
N GLY A 291 29.50 -8.67 -24.94
CA GLY A 291 29.20 -10.07 -25.21
C GLY A 291 29.77 -10.55 -26.56
N LEU A 292 29.52 -9.78 -27.63
CA LEU A 292 30.06 -10.09 -28.97
C LEU A 292 31.61 -9.99 -29.01
N THR A 293 32.21 -9.03 -28.29
CA THR A 293 33.67 -8.94 -28.15
C THR A 293 34.22 -10.19 -27.48
N ALA A 294 33.59 -10.67 -26.42
CA ALA A 294 34.01 -11.92 -25.79
C ALA A 294 33.86 -13.13 -26.71
N VAL A 295 32.78 -13.21 -27.46
CA VAL A 295 32.58 -14.26 -28.47
C VAL A 295 33.67 -14.20 -29.55
N ALA A 296 34.02 -12.99 -30.04
CA ALA A 296 35.11 -12.83 -31.00
C ALA A 296 36.46 -13.31 -30.46
N VAL A 297 36.81 -12.97 -29.21
CA VAL A 297 38.02 -13.47 -28.55
C VAL A 297 37.97 -15.00 -28.38
N LEU A 298 36.81 -15.55 -27.98
CA LEU A 298 36.59 -16.99 -27.86
C LEU A 298 36.72 -17.71 -29.22
N ILE A 299 36.30 -17.07 -30.33
CA ILE A 299 36.47 -17.65 -31.68
C ILE A 299 37.93 -17.77 -32.03
N VAL A 300 38.75 -16.76 -31.76
CA VAL A 300 40.17 -16.82 -32.06
C VAL A 300 40.87 -17.88 -31.19
N PHE A 301 40.65 -17.84 -29.87
CA PHE A 301 41.32 -18.76 -28.94
C PHE A 301 40.74 -20.20 -29.07
N GLY A 302 39.42 -20.35 -29.08
CA GLY A 302 38.75 -21.65 -29.21
C GLY A 302 38.97 -22.27 -30.60
N GLY A 303 39.03 -21.45 -31.66
CA GLY A 303 39.36 -21.91 -33.00
C GLY A 303 40.76 -22.52 -33.06
N SER A 304 41.74 -21.96 -32.37
CA SER A 304 43.06 -22.57 -32.25
C SER A 304 43.03 -23.94 -31.54
N LEU A 305 42.18 -24.11 -30.51
CA LEU A 305 42.02 -25.39 -29.82
C LEU A 305 41.33 -26.45 -30.71
N VAL A 306 40.39 -26.03 -31.56
CA VAL A 306 39.75 -26.92 -32.54
C VAL A 306 40.75 -27.33 -33.62
N MET A 307 41.55 -26.40 -34.17
CA MET A 307 42.57 -26.69 -35.19
C MET A 307 43.66 -27.63 -34.67
N ASN A 308 43.98 -27.54 -33.37
CA ASN A 308 44.96 -28.40 -32.72
C ASN A 308 44.38 -29.75 -32.28
N GLY A 309 43.09 -30.02 -32.57
CA GLY A 309 42.40 -31.27 -32.19
C GLY A 309 42.09 -31.43 -30.70
N SER A 310 42.30 -30.36 -29.87
CA SER A 310 42.06 -30.42 -28.42
C SER A 310 40.61 -30.19 -28.05
N LEU A 311 39.77 -29.72 -28.99
CA LEU A 311 38.33 -29.48 -28.82
C LEU A 311 37.61 -29.84 -30.11
N SER A 312 36.43 -30.54 -30.01
CA SER A 312 35.61 -30.82 -31.19
C SER A 312 34.91 -29.55 -31.69
N ALA A 313 34.66 -29.45 -32.99
CA ALA A 313 33.93 -28.35 -33.59
C ALA A 313 32.55 -28.19 -32.98
N GLY A 314 31.85 -29.32 -32.72
CA GLY A 314 30.55 -29.33 -32.03
C GLY A 314 30.63 -28.83 -30.58
N GLY A 315 31.67 -29.22 -29.84
CA GLY A 315 31.92 -28.73 -28.49
C GLY A 315 32.15 -27.22 -28.46
N PHE A 316 32.90 -26.69 -29.42
CA PHE A 316 33.13 -25.27 -29.52
C PHE A 316 31.83 -24.47 -29.80
N VAL A 317 31.01 -24.89 -30.75
CA VAL A 317 29.75 -24.25 -31.06
C VAL A 317 28.77 -24.33 -29.85
N GLY A 318 28.71 -25.50 -29.19
CA GLY A 318 27.94 -25.68 -27.96
C GLY A 318 28.40 -24.77 -26.83
N PHE A 319 29.74 -24.60 -26.67
CA PHE A 319 30.32 -23.68 -25.69
C PHE A 319 29.88 -22.22 -25.93
N ILE A 320 29.98 -21.74 -27.18
CA ILE A 320 29.58 -20.37 -27.55
C ILE A 320 28.06 -20.18 -27.29
N ALA A 321 27.24 -21.17 -27.62
CA ALA A 321 25.80 -21.12 -27.42
C ALA A 321 25.46 -20.95 -25.92
N VAL A 322 26.06 -21.77 -25.04
CA VAL A 322 25.86 -21.67 -23.58
C VAL A 322 26.45 -20.36 -23.01
N PHE A 323 27.63 -19.97 -23.44
CA PHE A 323 28.25 -18.70 -23.03
C PHE A 323 27.38 -17.50 -23.36
N SER A 324 26.70 -17.49 -24.51
CA SER A 324 25.78 -16.43 -24.89
C SER A 324 24.54 -16.35 -23.96
N GLN A 325 24.13 -17.48 -23.38
CA GLN A 325 22.96 -17.52 -22.47
C GLN A 325 23.30 -17.12 -21.04
N ILE A 326 24.55 -17.29 -20.57
CA ILE A 326 24.92 -17.02 -19.17
C ILE A 326 24.81 -15.53 -18.79
N THR A 327 24.90 -14.63 -19.76
CA THR A 327 24.79 -13.19 -19.53
C THR A 327 23.41 -12.76 -19.04
N ARG A 328 22.35 -13.49 -19.41
CA ARG A 328 20.97 -13.18 -19.00
C ARG A 328 20.73 -13.39 -17.50
N PRO A 329 21.00 -14.58 -16.90
CA PRO A 329 20.82 -14.78 -15.47
C PRO A 329 21.77 -13.91 -14.64
N VAL A 330 22.99 -13.63 -15.09
CA VAL A 330 23.91 -12.71 -14.39
C VAL A 330 23.35 -11.29 -14.34
N ARG A 331 22.82 -10.78 -15.43
CA ARG A 331 22.17 -9.46 -15.47
C ARG A 331 20.91 -9.45 -14.61
N SER A 332 20.05 -10.47 -14.73
CA SER A 332 18.85 -10.62 -13.89
C SER A 332 19.19 -10.56 -12.42
N PHE A 333 20.24 -11.28 -11.98
CA PHE A 333 20.72 -11.29 -10.60
C PHE A 333 21.06 -9.87 -10.09
N ILE A 334 21.76 -9.07 -10.90
CA ILE A 334 22.15 -7.70 -10.54
C ILE A 334 20.91 -6.78 -10.44
N ASP A 335 20.00 -6.86 -11.43
CA ASP A 335 18.79 -6.04 -11.48
C ASP A 335 17.86 -6.35 -10.32
N GLN A 336 17.68 -7.63 -9.99
CA GLN A 336 16.84 -8.07 -8.87
C GLN A 336 17.39 -7.64 -7.51
N PHE A 337 18.71 -7.64 -7.34
CA PHE A 337 19.34 -7.16 -6.11
C PHE A 337 19.06 -5.68 -5.86
N ALA A 338 19.02 -4.86 -6.92
CA ALA A 338 18.63 -3.45 -6.81
C ALA A 338 17.16 -3.29 -6.36
N ASN A 339 16.26 -4.10 -6.93
CA ASN A 339 14.84 -4.10 -6.57
C ASN A 339 14.60 -4.54 -5.12
N ILE A 340 15.37 -5.52 -4.62
CA ILE A 340 15.31 -5.95 -3.22
C ILE A 340 15.65 -4.79 -2.27
N ASN A 341 16.70 -4.02 -2.59
CA ASN A 341 17.07 -2.87 -1.75
C ASN A 341 15.98 -1.78 -1.73
N GLN A 342 15.32 -1.51 -2.85
CA GLN A 342 14.18 -0.59 -2.90
C GLN A 342 13.01 -1.11 -2.06
N GLY A 343 12.72 -2.41 -2.15
CA GLY A 343 11.68 -3.06 -1.36
C GLY A 343 11.95 -3.02 0.14
N ILE A 344 13.21 -3.12 0.57
CA ILE A 344 13.57 -2.98 1.99
C ILE A 344 13.26 -1.57 2.50
N ALA A 345 13.61 -0.53 1.72
CA ALA A 345 13.33 0.86 2.10
C ALA A 345 11.81 1.15 2.17
N ALA A 346 11.02 0.61 1.22
CA ALA A 346 9.56 0.69 1.28
C ALA A 346 8.99 -0.11 2.47
N GLY A 347 9.58 -1.27 2.77
CA GLY A 347 9.21 -2.09 3.92
C GLY A 347 9.46 -1.39 5.26
N GLU A 348 10.53 -0.62 5.40
CA GLU A 348 10.79 0.18 6.60
C GLU A 348 9.64 1.16 6.84
N ARG A 349 9.17 1.90 5.82
CA ARG A 349 8.03 2.81 5.94
C ARG A 349 6.71 2.10 6.28
N ILE A 350 6.51 0.88 5.78
CA ILE A 350 5.35 0.04 6.12
C ILE A 350 5.41 -0.37 7.59
N PHE A 351 6.58 -0.80 8.07
CA PHE A 351 6.75 -1.20 9.47
C PHE A 351 6.66 -0.02 10.43
N ASP A 352 7.02 1.19 10.04
CA ASP A 352 6.77 2.39 10.84
C ASP A 352 5.29 2.54 11.19
N VAL A 353 4.38 2.18 10.28
CA VAL A 353 2.93 2.18 10.56
C VAL A 353 2.52 0.96 11.38
N LEU A 354 2.99 -0.24 11.02
CA LEU A 354 2.60 -1.48 11.70
C LEU A 354 3.10 -1.53 13.15
N ASP A 355 4.26 -0.94 13.42
CA ASP A 355 4.89 -0.91 14.74
C ASP A 355 4.46 0.30 15.58
N SER A 356 3.83 1.33 14.96
CA SER A 356 3.33 2.47 15.72
C SER A 356 2.22 2.02 16.67
N GLU A 357 2.29 2.43 17.91
CA GLU A 357 1.24 2.15 18.90
C GLU A 357 0.27 3.32 18.96
N PRO A 358 -1.04 3.06 19.15
CA PRO A 358 -1.99 4.12 19.44
C PRO A 358 -1.58 4.86 20.71
N GLU A 359 -1.58 6.18 20.69
CA GLU A 359 -1.27 7.01 21.87
C GLU A 359 -2.29 6.78 23.00
N ILE A 360 -3.53 6.47 22.62
CA ILE A 360 -4.63 6.23 23.55
C ILE A 360 -4.97 4.74 23.50
N GLN A 361 -4.74 4.07 24.61
CA GLN A 361 -5.06 2.66 24.79
C GLN A 361 -5.95 2.48 26.02
N ASP A 362 -6.78 1.45 26.00
CA ASP A 362 -7.54 1.06 27.18
C ASP A 362 -6.61 0.40 28.21
N LYS A 363 -6.81 0.74 29.48
CA LYS A 363 -6.08 0.08 30.56
C LYS A 363 -6.48 -1.39 30.63
N PRO A 364 -5.58 -2.31 31.09
CA PRO A 364 -5.92 -3.72 31.24
C PRO A 364 -7.11 -3.99 32.17
N ASP A 365 -7.35 -3.09 33.13
CA ASP A 365 -8.43 -3.12 34.12
C ASP A 365 -9.52 -2.07 33.82
N ALA A 366 -9.61 -1.59 32.58
CA ALA A 366 -10.59 -0.60 32.18
C ALA A 366 -12.02 -1.12 32.44
N LYS A 367 -12.83 -0.24 33.03
CA LYS A 367 -14.24 -0.51 33.35
C LYS A 367 -15.13 -0.34 32.12
N THR A 368 -16.28 -0.97 32.15
CA THR A 368 -17.34 -0.71 31.17
C THR A 368 -18.25 0.38 31.72
N LEU A 369 -18.51 1.42 30.90
CA LEU A 369 -19.53 2.42 31.23
C LEU A 369 -20.91 1.80 30.95
N ASP A 370 -21.81 1.85 31.87
CA ASP A 370 -23.18 1.33 31.78
C ASP A 370 -24.24 2.43 31.61
N GLY A 371 -23.82 3.70 31.58
CA GLY A 371 -24.66 4.89 31.38
C GLY A 371 -24.18 6.10 32.16
N LEU A 372 -24.87 7.21 32.01
CA LEU A 372 -24.64 8.44 32.76
C LEU A 372 -25.74 8.55 33.85
N HIS A 373 -25.35 8.50 35.14
CA HIS A 373 -26.27 8.51 36.27
C HIS A 373 -26.35 9.87 36.94
N GLU A 374 -25.26 10.60 37.11
CA GLU A 374 -25.20 11.86 37.84
C GLU A 374 -24.73 13.03 36.97
N LYS A 375 -23.45 13.02 36.58
CA LYS A 375 -22.81 14.16 35.91
C LYS A 375 -21.55 13.82 35.14
N ILE A 376 -21.19 14.69 34.20
CA ILE A 376 -19.86 14.81 33.59
C ILE A 376 -19.15 15.97 34.27
N GLU A 377 -17.91 15.77 34.73
CA GLU A 377 -17.15 16.78 35.47
C GLU A 377 -15.78 17.00 34.84
N PHE A 378 -15.46 18.25 34.57
CA PHE A 378 -14.14 18.70 34.10
C PHE A 378 -13.38 19.26 35.29
N ARG A 379 -12.20 18.70 35.63
CA ARG A 379 -11.36 19.10 36.75
C ARG A 379 -10.03 19.61 36.26
N ASN A 380 -9.84 20.93 36.28
CA ASN A 380 -8.59 21.61 35.90
C ASN A 380 -8.00 21.05 34.60
N VAL A 381 -8.82 20.95 33.54
CA VAL A 381 -8.47 20.31 32.29
C VAL A 381 -7.50 21.20 31.51
N HIS A 382 -6.37 20.64 31.09
CA HIS A 382 -5.40 21.23 30.20
C HIS A 382 -5.24 20.38 28.95
N PHE A 383 -5.00 21.02 27.80
CA PHE A 383 -4.74 20.28 26.56
C PHE A 383 -3.90 21.10 25.57
N SER A 384 -2.96 20.40 24.93
CA SER A 384 -2.16 20.87 23.80
C SER A 384 -2.02 19.77 22.75
N TYR A 385 -2.11 20.11 21.45
CA TYR A 385 -1.95 19.15 20.36
C TYR A 385 -0.50 18.70 20.15
N ASP A 386 0.46 19.60 20.38
CA ASP A 386 1.87 19.39 20.06
C ASP A 386 2.81 19.69 21.25
N GLY A 387 2.25 20.00 22.42
CA GLY A 387 3.00 20.38 23.61
C GLY A 387 3.60 21.79 23.57
N SER A 388 3.48 22.53 22.46
CA SER A 388 4.07 23.87 22.31
C SER A 388 3.15 24.97 22.77
N ARG A 389 1.82 24.81 22.59
CA ARG A 389 0.80 25.79 22.93
C ARG A 389 -0.38 25.14 23.60
N GLU A 390 -0.75 25.62 24.78
CA GLU A 390 -1.99 25.21 25.44
C GLU A 390 -3.20 25.77 24.66
N VAL A 391 -4.11 24.87 24.28
CA VAL A 391 -5.39 25.19 23.65
C VAL A 391 -6.50 25.25 24.69
N ILE A 392 -6.40 24.42 25.72
CA ILE A 392 -7.26 24.41 26.91
C ILE A 392 -6.34 24.60 28.11
N ASP A 393 -6.69 25.53 28.99
CA ASP A 393 -5.85 25.99 30.09
C ASP A 393 -6.68 26.12 31.39
N GLY A 394 -6.73 25.01 32.15
CA GLY A 394 -7.32 24.95 33.49
C GLY A 394 -8.85 25.07 33.53
N ILE A 395 -9.56 24.44 32.57
CA ILE A 395 -11.02 24.46 32.54
C ILE A 395 -11.63 23.53 33.60
N SER A 396 -12.56 24.06 34.39
CA SER A 396 -13.32 23.30 35.41
C SER A 396 -14.79 23.69 35.39
N PHE A 397 -15.67 22.71 35.17
CA PHE A 397 -17.13 22.82 35.26
C PHE A 397 -17.77 21.43 35.29
N ASP A 398 -19.07 21.36 35.55
CA ASP A 398 -19.86 20.13 35.54
C ASP A 398 -21.08 20.26 34.66
N ILE A 399 -21.58 19.14 34.18
CA ILE A 399 -22.81 18.98 33.38
C ILE A 399 -23.63 17.89 34.06
N ARG A 400 -24.78 18.23 34.57
CA ARG A 400 -25.68 17.26 35.24
C ARG A 400 -26.43 16.42 34.20
N ARG A 401 -26.86 15.23 34.61
CA ARG A 401 -27.69 14.38 33.77
C ARG A 401 -28.97 15.14 33.33
N GLY A 402 -29.23 15.15 32.02
CA GLY A 402 -30.36 15.84 31.40
C GLY A 402 -30.13 17.34 31.18
N GLU A 403 -28.98 17.89 31.57
CA GLU A 403 -28.65 19.31 31.39
C GLU A 403 -28.09 19.56 29.98
N THR A 404 -28.47 20.65 29.36
CA THR A 404 -27.90 21.16 28.11
C THR A 404 -26.95 22.32 28.39
N VAL A 405 -25.67 22.13 28.10
CA VAL A 405 -24.62 23.15 28.26
C VAL A 405 -24.19 23.69 26.90
N ALA A 406 -24.29 25.01 26.73
CA ALA A 406 -23.81 25.71 25.53
C ALA A 406 -22.39 26.23 25.74
N LEU A 407 -21.48 25.86 24.83
CA LEU A 407 -20.14 26.42 24.74
C LEU A 407 -20.12 27.58 23.73
N VAL A 408 -19.80 28.79 24.19
CA VAL A 408 -19.85 30.03 23.40
C VAL A 408 -18.48 30.72 23.46
N GLY A 409 -18.14 31.51 22.47
CA GLY A 409 -16.87 32.27 22.45
C GLY A 409 -16.30 32.44 21.05
N PRO A 410 -15.21 33.19 20.89
CA PRO A 410 -14.59 33.46 19.61
C PRO A 410 -14.03 32.20 18.95
N SER A 411 -13.90 32.23 17.61
CA SER A 411 -13.24 31.14 16.87
C SER A 411 -11.81 30.94 17.37
N GLY A 412 -11.40 29.65 17.45
CA GLY A 412 -10.08 29.29 18.00
C GLY A 412 -9.98 29.40 19.54
N GLY A 413 -11.08 29.60 20.25
CA GLY A 413 -11.11 29.68 21.72
C GLY A 413 -10.95 28.32 22.44
N GLY A 414 -11.00 27.17 21.72
CA GLY A 414 -10.86 25.81 22.29
C GLY A 414 -12.17 25.02 22.43
N LYS A 415 -13.32 25.55 21.94
CA LYS A 415 -14.65 24.90 22.08
C LYS A 415 -14.71 23.51 21.45
N SER A 416 -14.33 23.37 20.18
CA SER A 416 -14.33 22.07 19.48
C SER A 416 -13.31 21.11 20.08
N THR A 417 -12.13 21.61 20.48
CA THR A 417 -11.14 20.80 21.19
C THR A 417 -11.72 20.21 22.49
N LEU A 418 -12.43 21.05 23.28
CA LEU A 418 -13.04 20.59 24.53
C LEU A 418 -14.08 19.48 24.29
N SER A 419 -14.87 19.61 23.22
CA SER A 419 -15.88 18.60 22.85
C SER A 419 -15.25 17.28 22.36
N GLU A 420 -14.07 17.34 21.75
CA GLU A 420 -13.32 16.16 21.26
C GLU A 420 -12.62 15.38 22.38
N LEU A 421 -12.37 16.01 23.54
CA LEU A 421 -11.80 15.34 24.71
C LEU A 421 -12.79 14.39 25.38
N ILE A 422 -14.10 14.66 25.32
CA ILE A 422 -15.13 13.85 25.99
C ILE A 422 -15.22 12.43 25.43
N PRO A 423 -15.28 12.21 24.10
CA PRO A 423 -15.27 10.86 23.50
C PRO A 423 -13.87 10.23 23.48
N ARG A 424 -12.90 10.90 24.13
CA ARG A 424 -11.53 10.46 24.22
C ARG A 424 -10.90 10.26 22.85
N PHE A 425 -11.08 11.26 21.93
CA PHE A 425 -10.34 11.31 20.69
C PHE A 425 -8.90 11.77 20.93
N TYR A 426 -8.73 12.55 22.00
CA TYR A 426 -7.45 12.95 22.59
C TYR A 426 -7.53 12.78 24.11
N ASP A 427 -6.41 12.49 24.76
CA ASP A 427 -6.32 12.52 26.21
C ASP A 427 -5.89 13.91 26.69
N THR A 428 -6.37 14.35 27.85
CA THR A 428 -5.98 15.63 28.44
C THR A 428 -4.49 15.62 28.79
N THR A 429 -3.77 16.73 28.58
CA THR A 429 -2.37 16.87 28.98
C THR A 429 -2.21 17.16 30.48
N GLY A 430 -3.25 17.68 31.11
CA GLY A 430 -3.35 17.89 32.56
C GLY A 430 -4.79 17.90 33.01
N GLY A 431 -5.02 17.67 34.31
CA GLY A 431 -6.37 17.51 34.84
C GLY A 431 -7.06 16.26 34.35
N ASP A 432 -8.39 16.19 34.56
CA ASP A 432 -9.17 14.99 34.19
C ASP A 432 -10.63 15.33 33.83
N ILE A 433 -11.25 14.46 33.06
CA ILE A 433 -12.68 14.46 32.78
C ILE A 433 -13.26 13.21 33.41
N LEU A 434 -14.30 13.37 34.22
CA LEU A 434 -14.93 12.28 34.95
C LEU A 434 -16.38 12.12 34.51
N ILE A 435 -16.86 10.89 34.47
CA ILE A 435 -18.26 10.52 34.36
C ILE A 435 -18.62 9.80 35.66
N ASP A 436 -19.59 10.35 36.41
CA ASP A 436 -20.04 9.83 37.69
C ASP A 436 -18.88 9.59 38.68
N GLY A 437 -17.90 10.51 38.69
CA GLY A 437 -16.74 10.47 39.58
C GLY A 437 -15.60 9.55 39.13
N VAL A 438 -15.75 8.82 38.03
CA VAL A 438 -14.72 7.94 37.44
C VAL A 438 -14.12 8.62 36.21
N SER A 439 -12.77 8.59 36.09
CA SER A 439 -12.05 9.15 34.95
C SER A 439 -12.44 8.45 33.65
N ILE A 440 -12.63 9.23 32.57
CA ILE A 440 -12.87 8.66 31.22
C ILE A 440 -11.69 7.78 30.75
N ARG A 441 -10.51 7.93 31.33
CA ARG A 441 -9.32 7.09 31.06
C ARG A 441 -9.42 5.69 31.69
N ASP A 442 -10.33 5.50 32.63
CA ASP A 442 -10.55 4.23 33.32
C ASP A 442 -11.69 3.41 32.71
N TYR A 443 -12.36 3.97 31.70
CA TYR A 443 -13.34 3.24 30.89
C TYR A 443 -12.74 2.74 29.58
N THR A 444 -13.31 1.64 29.04
CA THR A 444 -13.00 1.21 27.68
C THR A 444 -13.54 2.23 26.69
N GLN A 445 -12.76 2.58 25.66
CA GLN A 445 -13.19 3.54 24.62
C GLN A 445 -14.49 3.10 23.94
N GLU A 446 -14.68 1.80 23.75
CA GLU A 446 -15.88 1.24 23.15
C GLU A 446 -17.11 1.52 24.00
N SER A 447 -17.11 1.22 25.30
CA SER A 447 -18.22 1.49 26.19
C SER A 447 -18.50 2.99 26.34
N LEU A 448 -17.43 3.79 26.48
CA LEU A 448 -17.54 5.24 26.56
C LEU A 448 -18.27 5.82 25.34
N ARG A 449 -17.82 5.44 24.14
CA ARG A 449 -18.41 5.91 22.88
C ARG A 449 -19.76 5.29 22.55
N ALA A 450 -20.11 4.13 23.12
CA ALA A 450 -21.45 3.54 22.97
C ALA A 450 -22.54 4.45 23.51
N HIS A 451 -22.30 5.14 24.63
CA HIS A 451 -23.24 6.05 25.29
C HIS A 451 -23.22 7.49 24.75
N MET A 452 -22.34 7.79 23.76
CA MET A 452 -22.18 9.13 23.20
C MET A 452 -22.53 9.18 21.72
N SER A 453 -23.01 10.32 21.24
CA SER A 453 -23.09 10.61 19.81
C SER A 453 -22.59 12.02 19.52
N ILE A 454 -22.00 12.20 18.35
CA ILE A 454 -21.46 13.47 17.87
C ILE A 454 -22.18 13.82 16.58
N VAL A 455 -22.73 15.03 16.52
CA VAL A 455 -23.18 15.66 15.28
C VAL A 455 -22.20 16.77 14.97
N ALA A 456 -21.27 16.51 14.05
CA ALA A 456 -20.22 17.42 13.69
C ALA A 456 -20.71 18.50 12.72
N GLN A 457 -20.00 19.64 12.70
CA GLN A 457 -20.21 20.73 11.76
C GLN A 457 -20.11 20.25 10.30
N ASP A 458 -19.02 19.57 9.96
CA ASP A 458 -18.82 18.95 8.66
C ASP A 458 -19.35 17.51 8.70
N THR A 459 -20.52 17.31 8.11
CA THR A 459 -21.14 16.00 8.05
C THR A 459 -20.42 15.08 7.08
N VAL A 460 -19.80 14.03 7.61
CA VAL A 460 -19.16 12.98 6.81
C VAL A 460 -20.18 11.88 6.50
N LEU A 461 -20.48 11.70 5.22
CA LEU A 461 -21.30 10.61 4.68
C LEU A 461 -20.42 9.71 3.80
N PHE A 462 -20.72 8.43 3.79
CA PHE A 462 -20.00 7.43 3.02
C PHE A 462 -20.67 7.18 1.67
N ASN A 463 -19.91 6.83 0.65
CA ASN A 463 -20.42 6.46 -0.66
C ASN A 463 -21.15 5.11 -0.57
N ASP A 464 -22.38 5.16 -0.10
CA ASP A 464 -23.24 4.02 0.15
C ASP A 464 -24.73 4.48 0.05
N THR A 465 -25.65 3.58 0.32
CA THR A 465 -27.08 3.92 0.39
C THR A 465 -27.39 4.84 1.58
N ILE A 466 -28.51 5.54 1.51
CA ILE A 466 -29.03 6.33 2.63
C ILE A 466 -29.27 5.43 3.84
N GLU A 467 -29.86 4.25 3.64
CA GLU A 467 -30.11 3.27 4.70
C GLU A 467 -28.84 2.90 5.45
N ASN A 468 -27.78 2.48 4.73
CA ASN A 468 -26.51 2.12 5.32
C ASN A 468 -25.84 3.30 6.03
N ASN A 469 -25.98 4.51 5.49
CA ASN A 469 -25.47 5.71 6.14
C ASN A 469 -26.17 6.00 7.49
N ILE A 470 -27.47 5.80 7.60
CA ILE A 470 -28.19 5.95 8.88
C ILE A 470 -27.89 4.78 9.82
N ALA A 471 -27.85 3.53 9.30
CA ALA A 471 -27.56 2.31 10.06
C ALA A 471 -26.18 2.30 10.75
N MET A 472 -25.25 3.15 10.33
CA MET A 472 -23.98 3.35 11.05
C MET A 472 -24.18 3.81 12.51
N GLY A 473 -25.29 4.46 12.82
CA GLY A 473 -25.65 4.83 14.20
C GLY A 473 -25.82 3.61 15.11
N ARG A 474 -26.42 2.54 14.61
CA ARG A 474 -26.60 1.27 15.32
C ARG A 474 -26.62 0.11 14.33
N ARG A 475 -25.56 -0.71 14.35
CA ARG A 475 -25.47 -1.89 13.50
C ARG A 475 -26.58 -2.89 13.84
N GLY A 476 -27.21 -3.46 12.82
CA GLY A 476 -28.30 -4.42 12.98
C GLY A 476 -29.67 -3.79 13.27
N ALA A 477 -29.80 -2.47 13.14
CA ALA A 477 -31.12 -1.81 13.18
C ALA A 477 -32.02 -2.31 12.04
N THR A 478 -33.31 -2.47 12.31
CA THR A 478 -34.28 -2.84 11.28
C THR A 478 -34.60 -1.65 10.39
N HIS A 479 -35.16 -1.91 9.21
CA HIS A 479 -35.62 -0.86 8.30
C HIS A 479 -36.64 0.08 8.98
N GLU A 480 -37.57 -0.46 9.77
CA GLU A 480 -38.56 0.31 10.48
C GLU A 480 -37.93 1.27 11.50
N GLU A 481 -36.91 0.84 12.21
CA GLU A 481 -36.14 1.68 13.15
C GLU A 481 -35.39 2.80 12.42
N ILE A 482 -34.80 2.51 11.26
CA ILE A 482 -34.14 3.49 10.42
C ILE A 482 -35.11 4.53 9.90
N VAL A 483 -36.29 4.09 9.42
CA VAL A 483 -37.37 4.99 8.97
C VAL A 483 -37.88 5.86 10.12
N ALA A 484 -38.07 5.30 11.33
CA ALA A 484 -38.49 6.06 12.49
C ALA A 484 -37.45 7.14 12.86
N ALA A 485 -36.16 6.82 12.85
CA ALA A 485 -35.08 7.78 13.10
C ALA A 485 -35.03 8.88 12.01
N ALA A 486 -35.23 8.51 10.75
CA ALA A 486 -35.29 9.46 9.64
C ALA A 486 -36.47 10.43 9.75
N LYS A 487 -37.64 9.96 10.22
CA LYS A 487 -38.82 10.82 10.47
C LYS A 487 -38.54 11.84 11.57
N ILE A 488 -37.94 11.42 12.68
CA ILE A 488 -37.59 12.33 13.79
C ILE A 488 -36.57 13.39 13.31
N ALA A 489 -35.69 13.00 12.43
CA ALA A 489 -34.66 13.89 11.85
C ALA A 489 -35.20 14.73 10.67
N ASN A 490 -36.51 14.73 10.38
CA ASN A 490 -37.11 15.39 9.22
C ASN A 490 -36.45 15.00 7.88
N ALA A 491 -35.94 13.75 7.79
CA ALA A 491 -35.24 13.25 6.61
C ALA A 491 -36.09 12.37 5.70
N HIS A 492 -37.18 11.78 6.24
CA HIS A 492 -38.00 10.78 5.55
C HIS A 492 -38.53 11.27 4.20
N ASP A 493 -39.10 12.48 4.17
CA ASP A 493 -39.80 12.98 2.99
C ASP A 493 -38.86 13.15 1.79
N PHE A 494 -37.73 13.83 1.97
CA PHE A 494 -36.77 13.96 0.87
C PHE A 494 -36.12 12.63 0.47
N ILE A 495 -36.01 11.65 1.40
CA ILE A 495 -35.55 10.30 1.08
C ILE A 495 -36.54 9.61 0.13
N MET A 496 -37.85 9.72 0.42
CA MET A 496 -38.89 9.10 -0.41
C MET A 496 -39.08 9.80 -1.76
N GLU A 497 -38.74 11.08 -1.88
CA GLU A 497 -38.69 11.80 -3.16
C GLU A 497 -37.52 11.33 -4.07
N GLY A 498 -36.54 10.67 -3.49
CA GLY A 498 -35.38 10.13 -4.23
C GLY A 498 -35.78 8.92 -5.10
N PRO A 499 -35.01 8.66 -6.18
CA PRO A 499 -35.36 7.65 -7.18
C PRO A 499 -35.45 6.21 -6.67
N SER A 500 -34.82 5.91 -5.53
CA SER A 500 -34.79 4.58 -4.90
C SER A 500 -35.06 4.65 -3.38
N GLY A 501 -35.65 5.74 -2.88
CA GLY A 501 -35.90 5.91 -1.45
C GLY A 501 -34.63 5.68 -0.60
N TYR A 502 -34.72 4.84 0.40
CA TYR A 502 -33.61 4.50 1.31
C TYR A 502 -32.43 3.77 0.63
N ASP A 503 -32.66 3.09 -0.50
CA ASP A 503 -31.61 2.44 -1.31
C ASP A 503 -30.85 3.41 -2.22
N THR A 504 -31.20 4.69 -2.19
CA THR A 504 -30.51 5.71 -3.01
C THR A 504 -29.05 5.83 -2.58
N ASN A 505 -28.11 5.60 -3.53
CA ASN A 505 -26.70 5.85 -3.33
C ASN A 505 -26.40 7.36 -3.44
N ILE A 506 -25.80 7.91 -2.39
CA ILE A 506 -25.56 9.35 -2.23
C ILE A 506 -24.27 9.87 -2.83
N GLY A 507 -23.43 8.99 -3.39
CA GLY A 507 -22.12 9.35 -3.96
C GLY A 507 -21.05 9.69 -2.93
N ASP A 508 -19.88 10.09 -3.42
CA ASP A 508 -18.74 10.42 -2.55
C ASP A 508 -19.08 11.60 -1.63
N ARG A 509 -18.91 11.39 -0.31
CA ARG A 509 -19.21 12.37 0.75
C ARG A 509 -20.62 12.98 0.65
N GLY A 510 -21.57 12.24 0.07
CA GLY A 510 -22.94 12.75 -0.10
C GLY A 510 -23.05 13.89 -1.13
N ALA A 511 -22.23 13.87 -2.18
CA ALA A 511 -22.18 14.92 -3.21
C ALA A 511 -23.53 15.16 -3.93
N LYS A 512 -24.43 14.19 -3.90
CA LYS A 512 -25.76 14.29 -4.51
C LYS A 512 -26.81 14.98 -3.61
N LEU A 513 -26.44 15.29 -2.36
CA LEU A 513 -27.34 15.85 -1.35
C LEU A 513 -27.03 17.33 -1.06
N SER A 514 -28.05 18.10 -0.72
CA SER A 514 -27.88 19.46 -0.19
C SER A 514 -27.20 19.45 1.20
N GLY A 515 -26.67 20.58 1.66
CA GLY A 515 -26.11 20.72 3.00
C GLY A 515 -27.06 20.28 4.10
N GLY A 516 -28.30 20.77 4.04
CA GLY A 516 -29.35 20.46 5.02
C GLY A 516 -29.80 18.98 4.98
N GLN A 517 -29.82 18.35 3.80
CA GLN A 517 -30.09 16.92 3.67
C GLN A 517 -28.97 16.08 4.31
N ARG A 518 -27.70 16.42 4.07
CA ARG A 518 -26.56 15.75 4.72
C ARG A 518 -26.65 15.85 6.25
N GLN A 519 -26.96 17.04 6.76
CA GLN A 519 -27.04 17.26 8.20
C GLN A 519 -28.20 16.48 8.83
N ARG A 520 -29.38 16.44 8.19
CA ARG A 520 -30.53 15.64 8.65
C ARG A 520 -30.21 14.14 8.68
N LEU A 521 -29.40 13.61 7.75
CA LEU A 521 -28.92 12.22 7.81
C LEU A 521 -27.98 11.99 8.99
N SER A 522 -27.11 12.96 9.31
CA SER A 522 -26.26 12.88 10.50
C SER A 522 -27.06 12.89 11.79
N ILE A 523 -28.12 13.72 11.85
CA ILE A 523 -29.05 13.73 12.98
C ILE A 523 -29.78 12.38 13.06
N ALA A 524 -30.26 11.81 11.95
CA ALA A 524 -30.88 10.49 11.91
C ALA A 524 -29.97 9.39 12.48
N ARG A 525 -28.66 9.42 12.19
CA ARG A 525 -27.66 8.53 12.83
C ARG A 525 -27.67 8.67 14.35
N ALA A 526 -27.64 9.90 14.84
CA ALA A 526 -27.64 10.18 16.27
C ALA A 526 -28.93 9.74 16.94
N VAL A 527 -30.08 9.97 16.29
CA VAL A 527 -31.41 9.50 16.76
C VAL A 527 -31.46 7.97 16.85
N LEU A 528 -31.01 7.28 15.80
CA LEU A 528 -30.98 5.81 15.74
C LEU A 528 -30.08 5.21 16.83
N LYS A 529 -28.95 5.85 17.12
CA LYS A 529 -28.06 5.44 18.19
C LYS A 529 -28.68 5.59 19.57
N ASN A 530 -29.51 6.60 19.77
CA ASN A 530 -30.17 6.97 21.00
C ASN A 530 -29.21 7.11 22.21
N PRO A 531 -28.22 8.00 22.15
CA PRO A 531 -27.19 8.17 23.17
C PRO A 531 -27.74 8.91 24.40
N GLU A 532 -27.13 8.69 25.57
CA GLU A 532 -27.40 9.48 26.78
C GLU A 532 -26.64 10.82 26.78
N ILE A 533 -25.44 10.83 26.15
CA ILE A 533 -24.60 12.01 26.04
C ILE A 533 -24.55 12.44 24.57
N LEU A 534 -24.91 13.68 24.31
CA LEU A 534 -24.94 14.24 22.97
C LEU A 534 -23.95 15.41 22.85
N ILE A 535 -23.11 15.36 21.82
CA ILE A 535 -22.17 16.43 21.49
C ILE A 535 -22.56 17.00 20.14
N LEU A 536 -22.91 18.28 20.11
CA LEU A 536 -23.30 18.99 18.89
C LEU A 536 -22.28 20.08 18.58
N ASP A 537 -21.71 20.04 17.39
CA ASP A 537 -20.96 21.16 16.82
C ASP A 537 -21.83 21.80 15.75
N GLU A 538 -22.50 22.89 16.11
CA GLU A 538 -23.56 23.50 15.33
C GLU A 538 -23.01 24.44 14.27
N ALA A 539 -23.10 24.07 12.99
CA ALA A 539 -22.95 24.98 11.88
C ALA A 539 -24.05 24.80 10.85
N THR A 540 -25.01 25.70 10.92
CA THR A 540 -26.09 25.79 9.93
C THR A 540 -25.94 27.04 9.04
N SER A 541 -24.78 27.69 9.06
CA SER A 541 -24.50 28.98 8.41
C SER A 541 -24.57 28.98 6.87
N ALA A 542 -24.71 27.82 6.24
CA ALA A 542 -24.76 27.69 4.78
C ALA A 542 -26.08 27.06 4.27
N LEU A 543 -27.15 27.07 5.08
CA LEU A 543 -28.44 26.47 4.72
C LEU A 543 -29.45 27.55 4.31
N ASP A 544 -30.34 27.21 3.40
CA ASP A 544 -31.52 28.00 3.11
C ASP A 544 -32.49 27.97 4.30
N THR A 545 -33.34 28.99 4.45
CA THR A 545 -34.21 29.20 5.62
C THR A 545 -35.16 28.01 5.92
N GLU A 546 -35.64 27.33 4.88
CA GLU A 546 -36.53 26.17 5.05
C GLU A 546 -35.76 24.95 5.56
N SER A 547 -34.64 24.62 4.93
CA SER A 547 -33.76 23.52 5.38
C SER A 547 -33.24 23.76 6.79
N GLU A 548 -32.93 25.01 7.13
CA GLU A 548 -32.50 25.43 8.45
C GLU A 548 -33.54 25.12 9.52
N LYS A 549 -34.80 25.50 9.28
CA LYS A 549 -35.91 25.24 10.22
C LYS A 549 -36.07 23.73 10.46
N LEU A 550 -36.04 22.92 9.39
CA LEU A 550 -36.17 21.46 9.49
C LEU A 550 -34.99 20.84 10.29
N VAL A 551 -33.77 21.35 10.10
CA VAL A 551 -32.60 20.89 10.86
C VAL A 551 -32.74 21.30 12.33
N GLN A 552 -33.19 22.54 12.63
CA GLN A 552 -33.36 23.02 13.98
C GLN A 552 -34.43 22.25 14.74
N ASP A 553 -35.55 21.95 14.10
CA ASP A 553 -36.63 21.13 14.68
C ASP A 553 -36.12 19.70 14.97
N ALA A 554 -35.31 19.12 14.09
CA ALA A 554 -34.70 17.82 14.28
C ALA A 554 -33.69 17.83 15.45
N LEU A 555 -32.87 18.90 15.56
CA LEU A 555 -31.94 19.07 16.69
C LEU A 555 -32.67 19.25 18.01
N ASN A 556 -33.72 20.07 18.05
CA ASN A 556 -34.55 20.26 19.26
C ASN A 556 -35.16 18.94 19.73
N SER A 557 -35.66 18.12 18.78
CA SER A 557 -36.19 16.79 19.08
C SER A 557 -35.09 15.83 19.60
N LEU A 558 -33.88 15.93 19.06
CA LEU A 558 -32.74 15.13 19.48
C LEU A 558 -32.22 15.50 20.87
N LEU A 559 -32.31 16.79 21.28
CA LEU A 559 -31.85 17.28 22.59
C LEU A 559 -32.73 16.86 23.74
N GLN A 560 -34.03 16.60 23.51
CA GLN A 560 -35.01 16.31 24.57
C GLN A 560 -34.61 15.09 25.40
N GLY A 561 -34.53 15.31 26.73
CA GLY A 561 -34.25 14.26 27.71
C GLY A 561 -32.84 13.70 27.72
N ARG A 562 -31.87 14.39 27.05
CA ARG A 562 -30.47 13.96 26.98
C ARG A 562 -29.56 14.96 27.65
N THR A 563 -28.38 14.49 28.07
CA THR A 563 -27.29 15.34 28.54
C THR A 563 -26.52 15.83 27.33
N SER A 564 -26.48 17.15 27.13
CA SER A 564 -26.01 17.69 25.87
C SER A 564 -24.94 18.77 26.05
N ILE A 565 -23.93 18.71 25.18
CA ILE A 565 -22.91 19.75 25.05
C ILE A 565 -23.03 20.30 23.63
N VAL A 566 -23.33 21.60 23.52
CA VAL A 566 -23.56 22.24 22.24
C VAL A 566 -22.57 23.37 22.02
N ILE A 567 -21.76 23.27 20.97
CA ILE A 567 -20.96 24.41 20.50
C ILE A 567 -21.92 25.30 19.72
N ALA A 568 -22.43 26.32 20.41
CA ALA A 568 -23.51 27.11 19.88
C ALA A 568 -22.99 28.31 19.07
N HIS A 569 -23.47 28.41 17.85
CA HIS A 569 -23.27 29.53 16.94
C HIS A 569 -24.57 30.32 16.68
N ARG A 570 -25.71 29.89 17.28
CA ARG A 570 -27.03 30.50 17.11
C ARG A 570 -27.65 30.92 18.41
N LEU A 571 -28.33 32.06 18.34
CA LEU A 571 -29.05 32.64 19.49
C LEU A 571 -30.14 31.73 20.05
N SER A 572 -30.87 31.01 19.19
CA SER A 572 -31.95 30.08 19.60
C SER A 572 -31.44 28.93 20.46
N THR A 573 -30.29 28.35 20.08
CA THR A 573 -29.65 27.24 20.82
C THR A 573 -29.05 27.74 22.13
N ILE A 574 -28.43 28.92 22.11
CA ILE A 574 -27.86 29.55 23.31
C ILE A 574 -28.93 29.87 24.32
N HIS A 575 -30.05 30.43 23.86
CA HIS A 575 -31.16 30.87 24.74
C HIS A 575 -31.84 29.69 25.47
N ASN A 576 -31.90 28.53 24.80
CA ASN A 576 -32.56 27.33 25.33
C ASN A 576 -31.62 26.45 26.19
N ALA A 577 -30.35 26.80 26.35
CA ALA A 577 -29.42 26.04 27.17
C ALA A 577 -29.62 26.33 28.66
N ASP A 578 -29.55 25.29 29.48
CA ASP A 578 -29.66 25.39 30.95
C ASP A 578 -28.48 26.13 31.53
N LYS A 579 -27.30 25.98 30.92
CA LYS A 579 -26.06 26.62 31.34
C LYS A 579 -25.22 27.04 30.14
N ILE A 580 -24.63 28.21 30.20
CA ILE A 580 -23.77 28.74 29.15
C ILE A 580 -22.38 28.91 29.73
N ILE A 581 -21.36 28.48 28.99
CA ILE A 581 -19.95 28.59 29.31
C ILE A 581 -19.28 29.39 28.19
N VAL A 582 -18.75 30.58 28.53
CA VAL A 582 -18.01 31.41 27.60
C VAL A 582 -16.53 31.07 27.70
N ILE A 583 -15.97 30.59 26.58
CA ILE A 583 -14.56 30.18 26.49
C ILE A 583 -13.81 31.24 25.68
N GLU A 584 -12.77 31.80 26.29
CA GLU A 584 -11.84 32.73 25.65
C GLU A 584 -10.40 32.27 25.92
N ARG A 585 -9.63 32.08 24.84
CA ARG A 585 -8.20 31.68 24.92
C ARG A 585 -7.93 30.47 25.81
N GLY A 586 -8.78 29.47 25.69
CA GLY A 586 -8.64 28.21 26.42
C GLY A 586 -9.11 28.22 27.88
N ARG A 587 -9.70 29.35 28.38
CA ARG A 587 -10.18 29.50 29.75
C ARG A 587 -11.65 29.83 29.79
N ILE A 588 -12.32 29.52 30.91
CA ILE A 588 -13.68 29.99 31.16
C ILE A 588 -13.61 31.47 31.55
N ALA A 589 -14.17 32.34 30.71
CA ALA A 589 -14.29 33.75 30.97
C ALA A 589 -15.55 34.05 31.77
N GLU A 590 -16.68 33.46 31.42
CA GLU A 590 -17.99 33.65 32.09
C GLU A 590 -18.74 32.35 32.10
N GLN A 591 -19.60 32.13 33.09
CA GLN A 591 -20.58 31.03 33.14
C GLN A 591 -21.87 31.47 33.86
N GLY A 592 -22.98 30.92 33.43
CA GLY A 592 -24.31 31.22 34.00
C GLY A 592 -25.43 30.92 33.00
N THR A 593 -26.63 31.30 33.33
CA THR A 593 -27.82 31.30 32.44
C THR A 593 -27.76 32.50 31.48
N HIS A 594 -28.57 32.45 30.42
CA HIS A 594 -28.71 33.57 29.48
C HIS A 594 -28.98 34.89 30.19
N SER A 595 -29.97 34.91 31.09
CA SER A 595 -30.39 36.11 31.82
C SER A 595 -29.29 36.68 32.73
N GLU A 596 -28.56 35.80 33.44
CA GLU A 596 -27.47 36.18 34.32
C GLU A 596 -26.27 36.82 33.54
N LEU A 597 -25.93 36.21 32.39
CA LEU A 597 -24.81 36.67 31.57
C LEU A 597 -25.12 37.95 30.82
N MET A 598 -26.37 38.15 30.37
CA MET A 598 -26.84 39.42 29.81
C MET A 598 -26.79 40.55 30.84
N ALA A 599 -27.20 40.27 32.08
CA ALA A 599 -27.17 41.25 33.17
C ALA A 599 -25.73 41.67 33.55
N LYS A 600 -24.72 40.80 33.38
CA LYS A 600 -23.29 41.08 33.61
C LYS A 600 -22.71 42.08 32.60
N ASN A 601 -23.34 42.25 31.42
CA ASN A 601 -22.88 43.09 30.31
C ASN A 601 -21.41 42.86 29.94
N GLY A 602 -20.97 41.60 29.97
CA GLY A 602 -19.60 41.16 29.74
C GLY A 602 -19.34 40.69 28.29
N ILE A 603 -18.47 39.69 28.14
CA ILE A 603 -18.07 39.13 26.84
C ILE A 603 -19.30 38.47 26.17
N TYR A 604 -20.11 37.77 26.93
CA TYR A 604 -21.33 37.13 26.44
C TYR A 604 -22.31 38.13 25.82
N ALA A 605 -22.62 39.23 26.53
CA ALA A 605 -23.54 40.23 26.03
C ALA A 605 -23.07 40.85 24.70
N LYS A 606 -21.76 41.11 24.58
CA LYS A 606 -21.15 41.63 23.34
C LYS A 606 -21.25 40.64 22.19
N LEU A 607 -21.08 39.33 22.45
CA LEU A 607 -21.21 38.27 21.43
C LEU A 607 -22.67 38.19 20.93
N ILE A 608 -23.64 38.31 21.82
CA ILE A 608 -25.05 38.32 21.49
C ILE A 608 -25.45 39.55 20.68
N GLU A 609 -24.98 40.74 21.08
CA GLU A 609 -25.18 41.97 20.31
C GLU A 609 -24.67 41.83 18.86
N MET A 610 -23.45 41.35 18.68
CA MET A 610 -22.88 41.14 17.34
C MET A 610 -23.72 40.17 16.48
N GLN A 611 -24.29 39.10 17.07
CA GLN A 611 -25.14 38.12 16.36
C GLN A 611 -26.58 38.60 16.12
N SER A 612 -27.06 39.62 16.84
CA SER A 612 -28.39 40.17 16.64
C SER A 612 -28.46 41.19 15.49
N PHE A 613 -27.34 41.60 14.94
CA PHE A 613 -27.23 42.52 13.80
C PHE A 613 -27.11 41.78 12.44
N ASP A 614 -26.95 40.45 12.45
CA ASP A 614 -26.98 39.60 11.26
C ASP A 614 -28.33 38.88 11.18
#